data_a72ff56a6868168bc361cb1086479119
#
_entry.id   a72ff56a6868168bc361cb1086479119
#
_cell.length_a   1.000
_cell.length_b   1.000
_cell.length_c   1.000
_cell.angle_alpha   90.00
_cell.angle_beta   90.00
_cell.angle_gamma   90.00
#
_symmetry.space_group_name_H-M   'P 1'
#
loop_
_entity.id
_entity.type
_entity.pdbx_description
1 polymer ?
#
loop_
_entity_poly.entity_id
_entity_poly.type
_entity_poly.pdbx_seq_one_letter_code
_entity_poly.pdbx_strand_id
1 'polypeptide(L)'
;MQLLAVRLLAGILIATVQGASIAAVAVLLGDKGPRYDGRLTLWPASHIDLLGLASLMLTGFGWSKPVAIDPGELRFGRWGLLLAVLAGSLALLVAGWLLLLLVIPALTLLPHTAALLVAAFLRSAAQLCVWMALFTLLPLPPLAGAHILAALGIRLPSAAGMAVGCLLLVLSVFGITRMVVAPAYQLVAPLVIGAELGR
;
A
#
# COMPACT_ATOMS: atom_id res chain seq x y z
N MET A 1 -6.33 2.06 21.96
CA MET A 1 -6.60 0.67 21.57
C MET A 1 -7.32 0.59 20.21
N GLN A 2 -8.45 1.27 20.00
CA GLN A 2 -9.21 1.20 18.72
C GLN A 2 -8.39 1.60 17.49
N LEU A 3 -7.62 2.68 17.56
CA LEU A 3 -6.78 3.15 16.44
C LEU A 3 -5.75 2.11 15.99
N LEU A 4 -5.10 1.42 16.93
CA LEU A 4 -4.12 0.38 16.63
C LEU A 4 -4.77 -0.83 15.97
N ALA A 5 -5.97 -1.25 16.44
CA ALA A 5 -6.72 -2.35 15.83
C ALA A 5 -7.14 -2.02 14.39
N VAL A 6 -7.66 -0.79 14.16
CA VAL A 6 -8.03 -0.32 12.83
C VAL A 6 -6.81 -0.32 11.89
N ARG A 7 -5.67 0.22 12.34
CA ARG A 7 -4.43 0.26 11.55
C ARG A 7 -3.88 -1.14 11.27
N LEU A 8 -3.97 -2.06 12.23
CA LEU A 8 -3.54 -3.44 12.06
C LEU A 8 -4.35 -4.13 10.97
N LEU A 9 -5.69 -4.12 11.10
CA LEU A 9 -6.58 -4.77 10.13
C LEU A 9 -6.48 -4.13 8.75
N ALA A 10 -6.48 -2.80 8.67
CA ALA A 10 -6.29 -2.09 7.42
C ALA A 10 -4.91 -2.36 6.83
N GLY A 11 -3.85 -2.44 7.64
CA GLY A 11 -2.49 -2.74 7.19
C GLY A 11 -2.34 -4.13 6.58
N ILE A 12 -2.99 -5.13 7.17
CA ILE A 12 -3.05 -6.49 6.62
C ILE A 12 -3.72 -6.48 5.24
N LEU A 13 -4.87 -5.81 5.12
CA LEU A 13 -5.59 -5.67 3.86
C LEU A 13 -4.74 -4.94 2.81
N ILE A 14 -4.17 -3.79 3.17
CA ILE A 14 -3.34 -2.95 2.30
C ILE A 14 -2.12 -3.73 1.78
N ALA A 15 -1.38 -4.40 2.68
CA ALA A 15 -0.21 -5.19 2.30
C ALA A 15 -0.57 -6.33 1.34
N THR A 16 -1.70 -6.98 1.59
CA THR A 16 -2.20 -8.08 0.75
C THR A 16 -2.61 -7.59 -0.63
N VAL A 17 -3.47 -6.57 -0.69
CA VAL A 17 -3.97 -6.01 -1.96
C VAL A 17 -2.81 -5.50 -2.81
N GLN A 18 -1.92 -4.70 -2.23
CA GLN A 18 -0.80 -4.12 -2.95
C GLN A 18 0.17 -5.19 -3.43
N GLY A 19 0.63 -6.07 -2.54
CA GLY A 19 1.62 -7.09 -2.87
C GLY A 19 1.10 -8.10 -3.90
N ALA A 20 -0.15 -8.55 -3.77
CA ALA A 20 -0.78 -9.45 -4.72
C ALA A 20 -0.97 -8.79 -6.10
N SER A 21 -1.37 -7.52 -6.14
CA SER A 21 -1.56 -6.78 -7.40
C SER A 21 -0.23 -6.57 -8.14
N ILE A 22 0.83 -6.19 -7.42
CA ILE A 22 2.19 -6.06 -8.01
C ILE A 22 2.64 -7.41 -8.56
N ALA A 23 2.51 -8.49 -7.79
CA ALA A 23 2.89 -9.84 -8.20
C ALA A 23 2.08 -10.31 -9.43
N ALA A 24 0.76 -10.07 -9.43
CA ALA A 24 -0.12 -10.43 -10.54
C ALA A 24 0.28 -9.73 -11.84
N VAL A 25 0.53 -8.43 -11.79
CA VAL A 25 0.94 -7.67 -12.98
C VAL A 25 2.33 -8.07 -13.45
N ALA A 26 3.30 -8.32 -12.55
CA ALA A 26 4.61 -8.83 -12.93
C ALA A 26 4.50 -10.18 -13.67
N VAL A 27 3.68 -11.11 -13.16
CA VAL A 27 3.43 -12.40 -13.80
C VAL A 27 2.73 -12.24 -15.16
N LEU A 28 1.74 -11.37 -15.27
CA LEU A 28 1.05 -11.06 -16.53
C LEU A 28 2.00 -10.46 -17.59
N LEU A 29 2.99 -9.70 -17.13
CA LEU A 29 4.01 -9.10 -18.00
C LEU A 29 5.14 -10.08 -18.38
N GLY A 30 5.19 -11.27 -17.80
CA GLY A 30 6.11 -12.33 -18.18
C GLY A 30 7.03 -12.87 -17.09
N ASP A 31 7.27 -12.10 -16.03
CA ASP A 31 8.09 -12.53 -14.90
C ASP A 31 7.32 -13.53 -14.02
N LYS A 32 7.73 -14.80 -14.08
CA LYS A 32 7.13 -15.88 -13.29
C LYS A 32 7.72 -15.99 -11.87
N GLY A 33 8.78 -15.26 -11.56
CA GLY A 33 9.44 -15.26 -10.25
C GLY A 33 8.45 -15.05 -9.09
N PRO A 34 7.61 -14.00 -9.08
CA PRO A 34 6.63 -13.75 -8.02
C PRO A 34 5.65 -14.91 -7.79
N ARG A 35 5.32 -15.69 -8.83
CA ARG A 35 4.47 -16.89 -8.70
C ARG A 35 5.20 -18.01 -7.95
N TYR A 36 6.46 -18.26 -8.28
CA TYR A 36 7.27 -19.29 -7.62
C TYR A 36 7.63 -18.92 -6.18
N ASP A 37 7.76 -17.64 -5.89
CA ASP A 37 7.95 -17.10 -4.54
C ASP A 37 6.69 -17.13 -3.67
N GLY A 38 5.57 -17.68 -4.18
CA GLY A 38 4.30 -17.74 -3.46
C GLY A 38 3.67 -16.37 -3.23
N ARG A 39 4.00 -15.37 -4.10
CA ARG A 39 3.48 -14.00 -3.99
C ARG A 39 2.18 -13.81 -4.76
N LEU A 40 1.83 -14.73 -5.66
CA LEU A 40 0.57 -14.72 -6.40
C LEU A 40 -0.53 -15.38 -5.57
N THR A 41 -0.87 -14.79 -4.45
CA THR A 41 -1.86 -15.26 -3.49
C THR A 41 -2.51 -14.09 -2.75
N LEU A 42 -3.68 -14.32 -2.19
CA LEU A 42 -4.33 -13.39 -1.24
C LEU A 42 -4.06 -13.76 0.22
N TRP A 43 -3.13 -14.70 0.48
CA TRP A 43 -2.74 -15.05 1.84
C TRP A 43 -1.90 -13.92 2.46
N PRO A 44 -2.37 -13.25 3.52
CA PRO A 44 -1.73 -12.03 4.03
C PRO A 44 -0.27 -12.22 4.45
N ALA A 45 0.06 -13.35 5.06
CA ALA A 45 1.42 -13.61 5.56
C ALA A 45 2.49 -13.54 4.46
N SER A 46 2.12 -13.82 3.20
CA SER A 46 3.04 -13.70 2.06
C SER A 46 3.41 -12.24 1.75
N HIS A 47 2.61 -11.26 2.18
CA HIS A 47 2.74 -9.85 1.81
C HIS A 47 3.16 -8.94 2.95
N ILE A 48 3.09 -9.43 4.20
CA ILE A 48 3.38 -8.64 5.39
C ILE A 48 4.89 -8.54 5.59
N ASP A 49 5.39 -7.32 5.73
CA ASP A 49 6.67 -6.98 6.33
C ASP A 49 6.41 -6.56 7.78
N LEU A 50 7.07 -7.21 8.74
CA LEU A 50 6.81 -6.96 10.15
C LEU A 50 7.19 -5.53 10.57
N LEU A 51 8.30 -5.01 10.06
CA LEU A 51 8.73 -3.63 10.35
C LEU A 51 7.79 -2.62 9.68
N GLY A 52 7.40 -2.89 8.43
CA GLY A 52 6.44 -2.07 7.68
C GLY A 52 5.06 -2.03 8.37
N LEU A 53 4.57 -3.18 8.85
CA LEU A 53 3.30 -3.25 9.58
C LEU A 53 3.39 -2.54 10.94
N ALA A 54 4.48 -2.73 11.69
CA ALA A 54 4.69 -2.02 12.95
C ALA A 54 4.75 -0.50 12.75
N SER A 55 5.45 -0.03 11.70
CA SER A 55 5.48 1.38 11.31
C SER A 55 4.08 1.90 11.01
N LEU A 56 3.28 1.17 10.24
CA LEU A 56 1.91 1.56 9.92
C LEU A 56 1.02 1.63 11.17
N MET A 57 1.14 0.68 12.07
CA MET A 57 0.39 0.70 13.33
C MET A 57 0.71 1.94 14.16
N LEU A 58 1.99 2.31 14.27
CA LEU A 58 2.45 3.42 15.10
C LEU A 58 2.14 4.78 14.45
N THR A 59 2.45 4.92 13.17
CA THR A 59 2.46 6.23 12.49
C THR A 59 1.33 6.43 11.49
N GLY A 60 0.76 5.35 10.97
CA GLY A 60 -0.18 5.35 9.83
C GLY A 60 0.51 5.20 8.47
N PHE A 61 1.85 5.07 8.45
CA PHE A 61 2.66 4.82 7.25
C PHE A 61 3.48 3.54 7.43
N GLY A 62 3.52 2.73 6.39
CA GLY A 62 4.27 1.48 6.40
C GLY A 62 4.45 0.94 4.99
N TRP A 63 4.84 -0.30 4.86
CA TRP A 63 5.06 -0.93 3.56
C TRP A 63 4.76 -2.42 3.63
N SER A 64 4.43 -2.98 2.46
CA SER A 64 4.32 -4.42 2.25
C SER A 64 5.71 -5.02 2.02
N LYS A 65 5.84 -6.32 2.24
CA LYS A 65 7.06 -7.05 1.89
C LYS A 65 7.37 -6.84 0.41
N PRO A 66 8.56 -6.36 0.04
CA PRO A 66 8.92 -6.10 -1.35
C PRO A 66 8.74 -7.33 -2.24
N VAL A 67 8.23 -7.14 -3.45
CA VAL A 67 8.12 -8.18 -4.47
C VAL A 67 9.37 -8.13 -5.34
N ALA A 68 10.11 -9.23 -5.43
CA ALA A 68 11.24 -9.33 -6.36
C ALA A 68 10.69 -9.46 -7.79
N ILE A 69 11.16 -8.63 -8.70
CA ILE A 69 10.77 -8.62 -10.11
C ILE A 69 12.03 -8.53 -10.95
N ASP A 70 12.19 -9.45 -11.92
CA ASP A 70 13.28 -9.41 -12.87
C ASP A 70 12.89 -8.61 -14.12
N PRO A 71 13.49 -7.42 -14.34
CA PRO A 71 13.19 -6.64 -15.55
C PRO A 71 13.54 -7.36 -16.86
N GLY A 72 14.45 -8.35 -16.82
CA GLY A 72 14.86 -9.12 -17.99
C GLY A 72 13.78 -10.07 -18.50
N GLU A 73 12.89 -10.52 -17.62
CA GLU A 73 11.77 -11.41 -17.98
C GLU A 73 10.49 -10.64 -18.38
N LEU A 74 10.43 -9.31 -18.12
CA LEU A 74 9.25 -8.51 -18.43
C LEU A 74 9.18 -8.17 -19.93
N ARG A 75 7.97 -8.27 -20.52
CA ARG A 75 7.70 -7.92 -21.93
C ARG A 75 8.16 -6.52 -22.33
N PHE A 76 8.06 -5.55 -21.38
CA PHE A 76 8.46 -4.16 -21.58
C PHE A 76 9.80 -3.84 -20.89
N GLY A 77 10.58 -4.87 -20.52
CA GLY A 77 11.83 -4.70 -19.81
C GLY A 77 11.66 -3.85 -18.55
N ARG A 78 12.56 -2.88 -18.34
CA ARG A 78 12.54 -2.00 -17.16
C ARG A 78 11.26 -1.19 -17.00
N TRP A 79 10.57 -0.85 -18.07
CA TRP A 79 9.30 -0.11 -18.02
C TRP A 79 8.15 -0.93 -17.45
N GLY A 80 8.23 -2.26 -17.55
CA GLY A 80 7.29 -3.18 -16.89
C GLY A 80 7.29 -3.05 -15.36
N LEU A 81 8.40 -2.64 -14.76
CA LEU A 81 8.47 -2.34 -13.31
C LEU A 81 7.54 -1.20 -12.93
N LEU A 82 7.47 -0.14 -13.74
CA LEU A 82 6.57 0.98 -13.49
C LEU A 82 5.12 0.55 -13.53
N LEU A 83 4.76 -0.29 -14.51
CA LEU A 83 3.39 -0.82 -14.62
C LEU A 83 3.01 -1.65 -13.41
N ALA A 84 3.91 -2.49 -12.90
CA ALA A 84 3.67 -3.30 -11.70
C ALA A 84 3.46 -2.42 -10.45
N VAL A 85 4.30 -1.39 -10.25
CA VAL A 85 4.19 -0.46 -9.12
C VAL A 85 2.90 0.35 -9.19
N LEU A 86 2.60 0.91 -10.36
CA LEU A 86 1.37 1.69 -10.57
C LEU A 86 0.12 0.83 -10.36
N ALA A 87 0.15 -0.43 -10.78
CA ALA A 87 -0.95 -1.37 -10.54
C ALA A 87 -1.19 -1.61 -9.05
N GLY A 88 -0.13 -1.76 -8.24
CA GLY A 88 -0.24 -1.89 -6.79
C GLY A 88 -0.88 -0.66 -6.14
N SER A 89 -0.46 0.54 -6.54
CA SER A 89 -1.04 1.79 -6.04
C SER A 89 -2.48 1.99 -6.51
N LEU A 90 -2.77 1.71 -7.78
CA LEU A 90 -4.13 1.78 -8.31
C LEU A 90 -5.06 0.80 -7.61
N ALA A 91 -4.60 -0.42 -7.35
CA ALA A 91 -5.38 -1.42 -6.60
C ALA A 91 -5.74 -0.93 -5.20
N LEU A 92 -4.85 -0.20 -4.51
CA LEU A 92 -5.16 0.42 -3.22
C LEU A 92 -6.20 1.53 -3.34
N LEU A 93 -6.14 2.38 -4.38
CA LEU A 93 -7.15 3.40 -4.61
C LEU A 93 -8.52 2.78 -4.87
N VAL A 94 -8.57 1.74 -5.71
CA VAL A 94 -9.80 0.98 -5.97
C VAL A 94 -10.31 0.30 -4.69
N ALA A 95 -9.44 -0.31 -3.89
CA ALA A 95 -9.82 -0.91 -2.62
C ALA A 95 -10.41 0.14 -1.66
N GLY A 96 -9.80 1.32 -1.56
CA GLY A 96 -10.32 2.43 -0.76
C GLY A 96 -11.72 2.85 -1.21
N TRP A 97 -11.94 2.98 -2.51
CA TRP A 97 -13.25 3.27 -3.07
C TRP A 97 -14.29 2.17 -2.78
N LEU A 98 -13.92 0.89 -2.96
CA LEU A 98 -14.78 -0.24 -2.67
C LEU A 98 -15.16 -0.32 -1.17
N LEU A 99 -14.22 -0.02 -0.27
CA LEU A 99 -14.51 0.03 1.17
C LEU A 99 -15.58 1.07 1.50
N LEU A 100 -15.58 2.22 0.81
CA LEU A 100 -16.61 3.24 1.02
C LEU A 100 -18.00 2.80 0.51
N LEU A 101 -18.07 2.04 -0.58
CA LEU A 101 -19.33 1.49 -1.05
C LEU A 101 -19.99 0.58 0.00
N LEU A 102 -19.21 -0.04 0.86
CA LEU A 102 -19.71 -0.91 1.94
C LEU A 102 -20.23 -0.14 3.16
N VAL A 103 -20.00 1.19 3.25
CA VAL A 103 -20.43 1.99 4.40
C VAL A 103 -21.97 2.03 4.52
N ILE A 104 -22.68 2.29 3.42
CA ILE A 104 -24.15 2.33 3.43
C ILE A 104 -24.74 0.97 3.80
N PRO A 105 -24.37 -0.15 3.15
CA PRO A 105 -24.81 -1.48 3.59
C PRO A 105 -24.52 -1.77 5.07
N ALA A 106 -23.35 -1.38 5.57
CA ALA A 106 -23.00 -1.58 6.97
C ALA A 106 -23.96 -0.81 7.91
N LEU A 107 -24.31 0.44 7.56
CA LEU A 107 -25.20 1.27 8.36
C LEU A 107 -26.66 0.80 8.31
N THR A 108 -27.08 0.12 7.24
CA THR A 108 -28.48 -0.31 7.06
C THR A 108 -28.75 -1.73 7.53
N LEU A 109 -27.75 -2.62 7.45
CA LEU A 109 -27.93 -4.05 7.69
C LEU A 109 -27.47 -4.51 9.08
N LEU A 110 -26.60 -3.74 9.75
CA LEU A 110 -26.05 -4.12 11.05
C LEU A 110 -26.78 -3.44 12.22
N PRO A 111 -26.78 -4.05 13.43
CA PRO A 111 -27.26 -3.39 14.64
C PRO A 111 -26.49 -2.09 14.90
N HIS A 112 -27.17 -1.08 15.45
CA HIS A 112 -26.69 0.31 15.55
C HIS A 112 -25.22 0.45 16.00
N THR A 113 -24.84 -0.21 17.09
CA THR A 113 -23.45 -0.13 17.62
C THR A 113 -22.44 -0.76 16.66
N ALA A 114 -22.75 -1.94 16.10
CA ALA A 114 -21.91 -2.61 15.13
C ALA A 114 -21.81 -1.81 13.83
N ALA A 115 -22.91 -1.24 13.36
CA ALA A 115 -22.97 -0.39 12.17
C ALA A 115 -22.00 0.79 12.26
N LEU A 116 -21.98 1.51 13.38
CA LEU A 116 -21.10 2.66 13.60
C LEU A 116 -19.62 2.24 13.64
N LEU A 117 -19.30 1.14 14.32
CA LEU A 117 -17.93 0.63 14.42
C LEU A 117 -17.40 0.19 13.05
N VAL A 118 -18.19 -0.56 12.30
CA VAL A 118 -17.84 -1.04 10.95
C VAL A 118 -17.71 0.15 9.99
N ALA A 119 -18.63 1.09 10.00
CA ALA A 119 -18.57 2.28 9.15
C ALA A 119 -17.33 3.13 9.46
N ALA A 120 -16.99 3.32 10.73
CA ALA A 120 -15.77 4.03 11.15
C ALA A 120 -14.50 3.29 10.67
N PHE A 121 -14.46 1.96 10.80
CA PHE A 121 -13.37 1.14 10.26
C PHE A 121 -13.23 1.30 8.75
N LEU A 122 -14.32 1.12 7.99
CA LEU A 122 -14.33 1.20 6.53
C LEU A 122 -13.82 2.56 6.04
N ARG A 123 -14.28 3.67 6.64
CA ARG A 123 -13.82 5.03 6.31
C ARG A 123 -12.34 5.22 6.62
N SER A 124 -11.90 4.79 7.80
CA SER A 124 -10.49 4.91 8.20
C SER A 124 -9.57 4.05 7.31
N ALA A 125 -9.99 2.83 6.98
CA ALA A 125 -9.25 1.94 6.09
C ALA A 125 -9.18 2.51 4.66
N ALA A 126 -10.27 3.12 4.15
CA ALA A 126 -10.29 3.77 2.86
C ALA A 126 -9.31 4.95 2.79
N GLN A 127 -9.27 5.81 3.83
CA GLN A 127 -8.28 6.89 3.93
C GLN A 127 -6.85 6.35 3.95
N LEU A 128 -6.59 5.28 4.73
CA LEU A 128 -5.27 4.64 4.78
C LEU A 128 -4.87 4.04 3.42
N CYS A 129 -5.80 3.48 2.65
CA CYS A 129 -5.53 3.00 1.29
C CYS A 129 -5.01 4.13 0.38
N VAL A 130 -5.61 5.33 0.44
CA VAL A 130 -5.15 6.47 -0.36
C VAL A 130 -3.77 6.96 0.11
N TRP A 131 -3.56 7.13 1.43
CA TRP A 131 -2.26 7.50 1.98
C TRP A 131 -1.17 6.52 1.56
N MET A 132 -1.45 5.22 1.67
CA MET A 132 -0.48 4.16 1.34
C MET A 132 -0.24 4.04 -0.16
N ALA A 133 -1.28 4.23 -1.01
CA ALA A 133 -1.10 4.24 -2.46
C ALA A 133 -0.09 5.30 -2.90
N LEU A 134 -0.14 6.49 -2.30
CA LEU A 134 0.77 7.59 -2.61
C LEU A 134 2.15 7.42 -1.96
N PHE A 135 2.17 7.02 -0.69
CA PHE A 135 3.41 6.82 0.05
C PHE A 135 4.31 5.76 -0.60
N THR A 136 3.73 4.65 -1.03
CA THR A 136 4.50 3.54 -1.60
C THR A 136 5.03 3.83 -3.01
N LEU A 137 4.59 4.91 -3.66
CA LEU A 137 5.17 5.41 -4.91
C LEU A 137 6.48 6.18 -4.71
N LEU A 138 6.83 6.58 -3.48
CA LEU A 138 8.12 7.22 -3.24
C LEU A 138 9.25 6.28 -3.68
N PRO A 139 10.23 6.79 -4.46
CA PRO A 139 11.29 5.97 -5.03
C PRO A 139 12.37 5.63 -4.00
N LEU A 140 12.00 4.97 -2.93
CA LEU A 140 12.87 4.62 -1.80
C LEU A 140 12.66 3.16 -1.40
N PRO A 141 13.70 2.34 -1.17
CA PRO A 141 13.53 1.04 -0.55
C PRO A 141 13.16 1.23 0.94
N PRO A 142 12.35 0.37 1.53
CA PRO A 142 11.77 -0.86 1.02
C PRO A 142 10.42 -0.69 0.30
N LEU A 143 10.04 0.53 -0.09
CA LEU A 143 8.77 0.82 -0.75
C LEU A 143 8.73 0.21 -2.16
N ALA A 144 7.54 -0.05 -2.68
CA ALA A 144 7.35 -0.53 -4.04
C ALA A 144 7.93 0.45 -5.08
N GLY A 145 7.92 1.76 -4.78
CA GLY A 145 8.52 2.81 -5.61
C GLY A 145 10.02 2.67 -5.86
N ALA A 146 10.75 1.84 -5.10
CA ALA A 146 12.15 1.49 -5.41
C ALA A 146 12.30 0.90 -6.82
N HIS A 147 11.27 0.22 -7.35
CA HIS A 147 11.27 -0.27 -8.72
C HIS A 147 11.27 0.87 -9.77
N ILE A 148 10.84 2.09 -9.40
CA ILE A 148 10.95 3.28 -10.25
C ILE A 148 12.42 3.62 -10.47
N LEU A 149 13.24 3.58 -9.40
CA LEU A 149 14.69 3.78 -9.50
C LEU A 149 15.34 2.70 -10.37
N ALA A 150 14.93 1.44 -10.17
CA ALA A 150 15.41 0.33 -10.96
C ALA A 150 15.05 0.48 -12.45
N ALA A 151 13.86 1.00 -12.76
CA ALA A 151 13.44 1.32 -14.12
C ALA A 151 14.32 2.41 -14.76
N LEU A 152 14.79 3.38 -13.97
CA LEU A 152 15.73 4.42 -14.39
C LEU A 152 17.18 3.93 -14.45
N GLY A 153 17.44 2.67 -14.07
CA GLY A 153 18.80 2.09 -14.07
C GLY A 153 19.57 2.29 -12.78
N ILE A 154 18.97 2.90 -11.77
CA ILE A 154 19.60 3.13 -10.45
C ILE A 154 19.31 1.90 -9.58
N ARG A 155 20.36 1.15 -9.24
CA ARG A 155 20.27 -0.01 -8.35
C ARG A 155 20.82 0.35 -6.98
N LEU A 156 19.98 0.25 -5.95
CA LEU A 156 20.39 0.41 -4.57
C LEU A 156 20.76 -0.95 -3.98
N PRO A 157 21.80 -1.01 -3.11
CA PRO A 157 22.16 -2.26 -2.41
C PRO A 157 20.98 -2.77 -1.58
N SER A 158 20.80 -4.09 -1.49
CA SER A 158 19.75 -4.72 -0.68
C SER A 158 19.84 -4.33 0.81
N ALA A 159 21.04 -4.15 1.33
CA ALA A 159 21.27 -3.67 2.69
C ALA A 159 20.69 -2.26 2.96
N ALA A 160 20.56 -1.42 1.94
CA ALA A 160 19.97 -0.09 2.08
C ALA A 160 18.49 -0.15 2.48
N GLY A 161 17.78 -1.23 2.11
CA GLY A 161 16.34 -1.36 2.40
C GLY A 161 15.99 -1.29 3.89
N MET A 162 16.75 -1.98 4.74
CA MET A 162 16.52 -1.94 6.19
C MET A 162 16.87 -0.59 6.80
N ALA A 163 18.01 0.00 6.43
CA ALA A 163 18.44 1.30 6.94
C ALA A 163 17.45 2.41 6.54
N VAL A 164 17.04 2.43 5.27
CA VAL A 164 16.04 3.40 4.78
C VAL A 164 14.68 3.14 5.40
N GLY A 165 14.28 1.88 5.62
CA GLY A 165 13.05 1.53 6.32
C GLY A 165 13.02 2.07 7.75
N CYS A 166 14.10 1.90 8.51
CA CYS A 166 14.23 2.49 9.85
C CYS A 166 14.18 4.04 9.80
N LEU A 167 14.85 4.65 8.83
CA LEU A 167 14.79 6.10 8.62
C LEU A 167 13.36 6.57 8.31
N LEU A 168 12.65 5.87 7.41
CA LEU A 168 11.26 6.18 7.08
C LEU A 168 10.35 6.07 8.30
N LEU A 169 10.56 5.07 9.16
CA LEU A 169 9.82 4.94 10.42
C LEU A 169 10.07 6.16 11.31
N VAL A 170 11.32 6.55 11.50
CA VAL A 170 11.68 7.74 12.30
C VAL A 170 11.05 9.01 11.73
N LEU A 171 11.18 9.23 10.41
CA LEU A 171 10.57 10.38 9.72
C LEU A 171 9.04 10.38 9.85
N SER A 172 8.43 9.20 9.86
CA SER A 172 6.98 9.05 10.01
C SER A 172 6.52 9.37 11.44
N VAL A 173 7.31 9.01 12.46
CA VAL A 173 7.05 9.39 13.86
C VAL A 173 7.06 10.90 14.04
N PHE A 174 8.00 11.59 13.39
CA PHE A 174 8.07 13.07 13.43
C PHE A 174 7.08 13.76 12.48
N GLY A 175 6.22 13.00 11.76
CA GLY A 175 5.22 13.56 10.86
C GLY A 175 5.75 14.06 9.52
N ILE A 176 7.06 13.96 9.25
CA ILE A 176 7.69 14.44 8.01
C ILE A 176 7.13 13.69 6.81
N THR A 177 6.97 12.38 6.91
CA THR A 177 6.35 11.56 5.85
C THR A 177 4.97 12.07 5.46
N ARG A 178 4.15 12.41 6.46
CA ARG A 178 2.81 12.97 6.22
C ARG A 178 2.89 14.31 5.50
N MET A 179 3.80 15.17 5.90
CA MET A 179 4.00 16.49 5.28
C MET A 179 4.39 16.35 3.79
N VAL A 180 5.26 15.41 3.47
CA VAL A 180 5.72 15.15 2.09
C VAL A 180 4.60 14.60 1.21
N VAL A 181 3.78 13.68 1.74
CA VAL A 181 2.71 13.02 0.97
C VAL A 181 1.42 13.86 0.94
N ALA A 182 1.20 14.77 1.91
CA ALA A 182 -0.04 15.53 2.04
C ALA A 182 -0.48 16.31 0.78
N PRO A 183 0.41 16.98 0.03
CA PRO A 183 -0.03 17.68 -1.17
C PRO A 183 -0.65 16.74 -2.22
N ALA A 184 -0.03 15.59 -2.45
CA ALA A 184 -0.56 14.58 -3.36
C ALA A 184 -1.87 13.97 -2.82
N TYR A 185 -1.96 13.75 -1.52
CA TYR A 185 -3.18 13.26 -0.88
C TYR A 185 -4.34 14.24 -1.07
N GLN A 186 -4.15 15.54 -0.87
CA GLN A 186 -5.18 16.55 -1.04
C GLN A 186 -5.73 16.61 -2.48
N LEU A 187 -4.93 16.26 -3.47
CA LEU A 187 -5.35 16.20 -4.87
C LEU A 187 -6.11 14.91 -5.20
N VAL A 188 -5.65 13.77 -4.68
CA VAL A 188 -6.17 12.44 -5.05
C VAL A 188 -7.35 12.00 -4.18
N ALA A 189 -7.31 12.28 -2.87
CA ALA A 189 -8.32 11.80 -1.94
C ALA A 189 -9.75 12.25 -2.28
N PRO A 190 -10.02 13.51 -2.66
CA PRO A 190 -11.36 13.94 -3.04
C PRO A 190 -11.94 13.16 -4.22
N LEU A 191 -11.08 12.71 -5.16
CA LEU A 191 -11.48 11.95 -6.34
C LEU A 191 -11.85 10.50 -6.01
N VAL A 192 -11.23 9.93 -4.99
CA VAL A 192 -11.38 8.51 -4.64
C VAL A 192 -12.37 8.30 -3.50
N ILE A 193 -12.25 9.10 -2.44
CA ILE A 193 -13.01 8.93 -1.20
C ILE A 193 -13.99 10.07 -0.90
N GLY A 194 -14.15 11.00 -1.83
CA GLY A 194 -15.05 12.14 -1.69
C GLY A 194 -14.42 13.31 -0.92
N ALA A 195 -14.92 14.52 -1.19
CA ALA A 195 -14.34 15.77 -0.67
C ALA A 195 -14.45 15.90 0.87
N GLU A 196 -15.44 15.25 1.49
CA GLU A 196 -15.63 15.32 2.95
C GLU A 196 -14.62 14.47 3.73
N LEU A 197 -14.16 13.36 3.16
CA LEU A 197 -13.18 12.45 3.76
C LEU A 197 -11.75 12.74 3.31
N GLY A 198 -11.59 13.52 2.25
CA GLY A 198 -10.29 13.87 1.66
C GLY A 198 -9.62 15.09 2.28
N ARG A 199 -10.27 15.77 3.24
CA ARG A 199 -9.73 16.95 3.95
C ARG A 199 -8.94 16.60 5.20
#